data_12eb74e0420e51ee8f48b226dffdb6df
#
_entry.id   12eb74e0420e51ee8f48b226dffdb6df
#
_cell.length_a   1.000
_cell.length_b   1.000
_cell.length_c   1.000
_cell.angle_alpha   90.00
_cell.angle_beta   90.00
_cell.angle_gamma   90.00
#
_symmetry.space_group_name_H-M   'P 1'
#
loop_
_entity.id
_entity.type
_entity.pdbx_description
1 polymer ?
#
loop_
_entity_poly.entity_id
_entity_poly.type
_entity_poly.pdbx_seq_one_letter_code
_entity_poly.pdbx_strand_id
1 'polypeptide(L)'
;ISGEEASYKITEDIFPSRIHAYTITHAIEDKNVLRFHVDYFKPKETGDRRADGTLKKQAVVDAILSKHDAATHSRRFNAILATASINEAIEYYGLFRRAQESLMQQNENYEPLNIACVFSPPAEGNKDIQQIQEDLPQEQNDNCKEPEEKEKALKTIIDDYNRQYKTNHTIAEFDAYYQDVQKRIKDQQYSNKDYPHKNKIDITIVVDMLLTGFDSKYLNTC
;
A
#
# COMPACT_ATOMS: atom_id res chain seq x y z
N ILE A 1 -29.93 30.71 -4.91
CA ILE A 1 -30.25 29.35 -4.41
C ILE A 1 -29.08 28.98 -3.52
N SER A 2 -29.27 29.07 -2.21
CA SER A 2 -28.31 28.73 -1.19
C SER A 2 -28.05 27.21 -1.22
N GLY A 3 -26.81 26.79 -1.47
CA GLY A 3 -26.41 25.41 -1.31
C GLY A 3 -26.46 25.04 0.16
N GLU A 4 -27.37 24.17 0.53
CA GLU A 4 -27.33 23.50 1.82
C GLU A 4 -26.09 22.60 1.83
N GLU A 5 -25.11 22.88 2.69
CA GLU A 5 -24.07 21.95 3.04
C GLU A 5 -24.72 20.68 3.58
N ALA A 6 -24.53 19.56 2.91
CA ALA A 6 -24.97 18.27 3.40
C ALA A 6 -24.22 17.96 4.70
N SER A 7 -24.88 18.22 5.85
CA SER A 7 -24.32 17.82 7.14
C SER A 7 -24.39 16.30 7.26
N TYR A 8 -23.22 15.66 7.24
CA TYR A 8 -23.12 14.23 7.56
C TYR A 8 -23.59 14.02 9.00
N LYS A 9 -24.68 13.25 9.15
CA LYS A 9 -25.14 12.82 10.47
C LYS A 9 -24.30 11.65 10.93
N ILE A 10 -23.68 11.76 12.09
CA ILE A 10 -23.03 10.62 12.73
C ILE A 10 -24.07 9.73 13.43
N THR A 11 -23.68 8.51 13.76
CA THR A 11 -24.59 7.54 14.38
C THR A 11 -25.25 8.08 15.66
N GLU A 12 -24.56 8.90 16.43
CA GLU A 12 -25.04 9.54 17.66
C GLU A 12 -26.15 10.60 17.42
N ASP A 13 -26.15 11.24 16.23
CA ASP A 13 -27.22 12.16 15.84
C ASP A 13 -28.53 11.44 15.51
N ILE A 14 -28.43 10.18 15.08
CA ILE A 14 -29.58 9.36 14.68
C ILE A 14 -30.08 8.52 15.86
N PHE A 15 -29.16 8.01 16.67
CA PHE A 15 -29.44 7.12 17.81
C PHE A 15 -28.91 7.75 19.10
N PRO A 16 -29.75 8.51 19.85
CA PRO A 16 -29.28 9.27 21.00
C PRO A 16 -28.85 8.42 22.20
N SER A 17 -29.13 7.13 22.18
CA SER A 17 -28.76 6.20 23.26
C SER A 17 -27.96 5.03 22.72
N ARG A 18 -26.73 4.90 23.21
CA ARG A 18 -25.89 3.72 22.96
C ARG A 18 -26.35 2.57 23.88
N ILE A 19 -27.04 1.59 23.33
CA ILE A 19 -27.52 0.42 24.09
C ILE A 19 -26.39 -0.58 24.33
N HIS A 20 -25.52 -0.78 23.33
CA HIS A 20 -24.39 -1.69 23.39
C HIS A 20 -23.25 -1.19 22.52
N ALA A 21 -22.00 -1.46 22.91
CA ALA A 21 -20.83 -1.23 22.11
C ALA A 21 -19.96 -2.49 22.08
N TYR A 22 -19.85 -3.08 20.89
CA TYR A 22 -18.91 -4.15 20.65
C TYR A 22 -17.63 -3.55 20.07
N THR A 23 -16.58 -3.49 20.87
CA THR A 23 -15.32 -2.86 20.50
C THR A 23 -14.32 -3.89 19.99
N ILE A 24 -13.21 -3.42 19.38
CA ILE A 24 -12.12 -4.28 18.96
C ILE A 24 -11.53 -5.10 20.13
N THR A 25 -11.54 -4.55 21.35
CA THR A 25 -11.10 -5.25 22.55
C THR A 25 -11.98 -6.48 22.83
N HIS A 26 -13.30 -6.30 22.79
CA HIS A 26 -14.25 -7.40 22.92
C HIS A 26 -14.08 -8.44 21.81
N ALA A 27 -13.87 -8.00 20.57
CA ALA A 27 -13.65 -8.92 19.45
C ALA A 27 -12.36 -9.75 19.59
N ILE A 28 -11.30 -9.18 20.20
CA ILE A 28 -10.07 -9.89 20.50
C ILE A 28 -10.26 -10.89 21.66
N GLU A 29 -10.99 -10.50 22.72
CA GLU A 29 -11.31 -11.36 23.86
C GLU A 29 -12.17 -12.57 23.44
N ASP A 30 -13.16 -12.32 22.57
CA ASP A 30 -14.03 -13.35 21.97
C ASP A 30 -13.31 -14.20 20.90
N LYS A 31 -12.05 -13.89 20.57
CA LYS A 31 -11.25 -14.56 19.52
C LYS A 31 -11.82 -14.42 18.10
N ASN A 32 -12.66 -13.42 17.87
CA ASN A 32 -13.17 -13.08 16.53
C ASN A 32 -12.17 -12.28 15.70
N VAL A 33 -11.20 -11.63 16.37
CA VAL A 33 -10.11 -10.87 15.74
C VAL A 33 -8.80 -11.27 16.39
N LEU A 34 -7.74 -11.40 15.60
CA LEU A 34 -6.40 -11.64 16.09
C LEU A 34 -5.86 -10.40 16.82
N ARG A 35 -5.01 -10.64 17.82
CA ARG A 35 -4.27 -9.55 18.46
C ARG A 35 -3.31 -8.91 17.47
N PHE A 36 -3.21 -7.59 17.55
CA PHE A 36 -2.24 -6.82 16.79
C PHE A 36 -1.37 -5.97 17.72
N HIS A 37 -0.21 -5.58 17.22
CA HIS A 37 0.72 -4.69 17.91
C HIS A 37 0.93 -3.45 17.05
N VAL A 38 1.03 -2.28 17.69
CA VAL A 38 1.27 -1.01 17.01
C VAL A 38 2.64 -0.49 17.43
N ASP A 39 3.56 -0.44 16.48
CA ASP A 39 4.87 0.17 16.64
C ASP A 39 4.86 1.59 16.09
N TYR A 40 5.27 2.55 16.91
CA TYR A 40 5.43 3.95 16.48
C TYR A 40 6.88 4.22 16.11
N PHE A 41 7.11 4.54 14.84
CA PHE A 41 8.42 4.99 14.38
C PHE A 41 8.48 6.51 14.40
N LYS A 42 9.41 7.07 15.18
CA LYS A 42 9.76 8.48 15.13
C LYS A 42 11.18 8.60 14.56
N PRO A 43 11.37 9.24 13.39
CA PRO A 43 12.71 9.55 12.92
C PRO A 43 13.46 10.32 14.01
N LYS A 44 14.73 9.99 14.23
CA LYS A 44 15.57 10.79 15.12
C LYS A 44 15.57 12.22 14.60
N GLU A 45 15.24 13.18 15.47
CA GLU A 45 15.36 14.59 15.14
C GLU A 45 16.85 14.86 14.88
N THR A 46 17.26 14.83 13.63
CA THR A 46 18.47 15.51 13.21
C THR A 46 18.14 17.00 13.39
N GLY A 47 18.94 17.72 14.20
CA GLY A 47 18.64 19.08 14.69
C GLY A 47 18.39 20.16 13.63
N ASP A 48 18.15 19.78 12.40
CA ASP A 48 17.73 20.64 11.32
C ASP A 48 16.19 20.55 11.18
N ARG A 49 15.51 21.54 11.81
CA ARG A 49 14.05 21.71 11.70
C ARG A 49 13.56 21.96 10.27
N ARG A 50 14.48 22.07 9.31
CA ARG A 50 14.24 22.23 7.86
C ARG A 50 14.47 20.93 7.07
N ALA A 51 14.53 19.76 7.73
CA ALA A 51 14.60 18.51 7.00
C ALA A 51 13.38 18.41 6.08
N ASP A 52 13.62 18.50 4.78
CA ASP A 52 12.66 18.34 3.71
C ASP A 52 11.86 17.04 3.93
N GLY A 53 10.60 17.03 3.54
CA GLY A 53 9.73 15.86 3.65
C GLY A 53 10.37 14.59 3.08
N THR A 54 11.17 14.72 2.03
CA THR A 54 11.95 13.65 1.38
C THR A 54 12.95 12.97 2.33
N LEU A 55 13.68 13.73 3.18
CA LEU A 55 14.59 13.14 4.17
C LEU A 55 13.84 12.33 5.23
N LYS A 56 12.62 12.77 5.59
CA LYS A 56 11.78 12.01 6.52
C LYS A 56 11.29 10.70 5.89
N LYS A 57 10.88 10.74 4.63
CA LYS A 57 10.45 9.56 3.88
C LYS A 57 11.59 8.58 3.66
N GLN A 58 12.81 9.06 3.38
CA GLN A 58 13.98 8.20 3.28
C GLN A 58 14.24 7.47 4.61
N ALA A 59 14.17 8.16 5.74
CA ALA A 59 14.34 7.53 7.05
C ALA A 59 13.27 6.48 7.34
N VAL A 60 12.04 6.65 6.84
CA VAL A 60 10.98 5.64 6.92
C VAL A 60 11.34 4.42 6.06
N VAL A 61 11.78 4.62 4.82
CA VAL A 61 12.22 3.53 3.93
C VAL A 61 13.37 2.74 4.55
N ASP A 62 14.39 3.41 5.09
CA ASP A 62 15.53 2.76 5.74
C ASP A 62 15.08 1.94 6.97
N ALA A 63 14.14 2.46 7.75
CA ALA A 63 13.58 1.75 8.89
C ALA A 63 12.78 0.52 8.46
N ILE A 64 11.98 0.61 7.39
CA ILE A 64 11.22 -0.51 6.85
C ILE A 64 12.20 -1.58 6.34
N LEU A 65 13.18 -1.22 5.50
CA LEU A 65 14.16 -2.16 4.97
C LEU A 65 14.93 -2.89 6.09
N SER A 66 15.26 -2.19 7.17
CA SER A 66 15.99 -2.78 8.31
C SER A 66 15.14 -3.70 9.18
N LYS A 67 13.82 -3.51 9.24
CA LYS A 67 12.92 -4.23 10.15
C LYS A 67 12.05 -5.27 9.46
N HIS A 68 11.90 -5.21 8.14
CA HIS A 68 10.94 -6.01 7.38
C HIS A 68 11.08 -7.50 7.66
N ASP A 69 12.29 -8.04 7.59
CA ASP A 69 12.51 -9.48 7.78
C ASP A 69 12.10 -9.94 9.19
N ALA A 70 12.37 -9.13 10.21
CA ALA A 70 11.93 -9.43 11.58
C ALA A 70 10.40 -9.34 11.73
N ALA A 71 9.79 -8.30 11.17
CA ALA A 71 8.34 -8.07 11.25
C ALA A 71 7.54 -9.14 10.49
N THR A 72 8.07 -9.64 9.37
CA THR A 72 7.41 -10.60 8.49
C THR A 72 7.86 -12.05 8.67
N HIS A 73 8.55 -12.35 9.77
CA HIS A 73 9.10 -13.68 10.04
C HIS A 73 9.97 -14.20 8.88
N SER A 74 11.00 -13.45 8.53
CA SER A 74 11.93 -13.74 7.43
C SER A 74 11.18 -13.87 6.09
N ARG A 75 10.38 -12.89 5.77
CA ARG A 75 9.56 -12.77 4.54
C ARG A 75 8.54 -13.90 4.37
N ARG A 76 8.17 -14.52 5.48
CA ARG A 76 7.07 -15.50 5.47
C ARG A 76 5.73 -14.84 5.17
N PHE A 77 5.55 -13.63 5.66
CA PHE A 77 4.38 -12.79 5.42
C PHE A 77 4.74 -11.59 4.57
N ASN A 78 3.74 -10.96 3.98
CA ASN A 78 3.87 -9.70 3.26
C ASN A 78 3.36 -8.52 4.09
N ALA A 79 3.68 -7.33 3.61
CA ALA A 79 3.30 -6.07 4.24
C ALA A 79 2.59 -5.15 3.24
N ILE A 80 1.72 -4.27 3.77
CA ILE A 80 1.15 -3.15 3.03
C ILE A 80 1.75 -1.86 3.57
N LEU A 81 2.16 -0.97 2.69
CA LEU A 81 2.50 0.41 3.00
C LEU A 81 1.41 1.33 2.45
N ALA A 82 0.53 1.81 3.34
CA ALA A 82 -0.48 2.79 2.99
C ALA A 82 0.15 4.20 2.94
N THR A 83 -0.17 4.95 1.89
CA THR A 83 0.29 6.32 1.68
C THR A 83 -0.89 7.27 1.56
N ALA A 84 -0.68 8.56 1.86
CA ALA A 84 -1.75 9.54 1.89
C ALA A 84 -2.16 10.04 0.49
N SER A 85 -1.39 9.74 -0.56
CA SER A 85 -1.67 10.18 -1.92
C SER A 85 -0.92 9.36 -2.96
N ILE A 86 -1.38 9.43 -4.22
CA ILE A 86 -0.70 8.81 -5.37
C ILE A 86 0.73 9.35 -5.51
N ASN A 87 0.93 10.66 -5.32
CA ASN A 87 2.26 11.25 -5.41
C ASN A 87 3.21 10.69 -4.34
N GLU A 88 2.71 10.46 -3.12
CA GLU A 88 3.50 9.81 -2.07
C GLU A 88 3.81 8.35 -2.40
N ALA A 89 2.85 7.60 -2.95
CA ALA A 89 3.07 6.22 -3.38
C ALA A 89 4.20 6.13 -4.43
N ILE A 90 4.17 7.01 -5.43
CA ILE A 90 5.21 7.11 -6.47
C ILE A 90 6.56 7.48 -5.85
N GLU A 91 6.60 8.45 -4.94
CA GLU A 91 7.82 8.87 -4.27
C GLU A 91 8.42 7.74 -3.42
N TYR A 92 7.62 7.05 -2.59
CA TYR A 92 8.07 5.90 -1.82
C TYR A 92 8.59 4.77 -2.70
N TYR A 93 7.88 4.45 -3.80
CA TYR A 93 8.35 3.45 -4.76
C TYR A 93 9.75 3.80 -5.30
N GLY A 94 9.97 5.05 -5.69
CA GLY A 94 11.27 5.54 -6.14
C GLY A 94 12.34 5.52 -5.05
N LEU A 95 11.99 5.84 -3.80
CA LEU A 95 12.91 5.79 -2.65
C LEU A 95 13.35 4.35 -2.35
N PHE A 96 12.43 3.40 -2.32
CA PHE A 96 12.76 1.98 -2.13
C PHE A 96 13.70 1.46 -3.21
N ARG A 97 13.45 1.78 -4.48
CA ARG A 97 14.33 1.37 -5.58
C ARG A 97 15.76 1.88 -5.36
N ARG A 98 15.92 3.19 -5.15
CA ARG A 98 17.25 3.80 -4.93
C ARG A 98 17.95 3.24 -3.70
N ALA A 99 17.24 3.07 -2.59
CA ALA A 99 17.79 2.51 -1.37
C ALA A 99 18.29 1.08 -1.57
N GLN A 100 17.51 0.23 -2.22
CA GLN A 100 17.90 -1.15 -2.49
C GLN A 100 19.03 -1.26 -3.51
N GLU A 101 19.05 -0.42 -4.55
CA GLU A 101 20.16 -0.34 -5.51
C GLU A 101 21.47 0.02 -4.78
N SER A 102 21.44 0.97 -3.86
CA SER A 102 22.60 1.32 -3.03
C SER A 102 23.05 0.17 -2.13
N LEU A 103 22.11 -0.55 -1.50
CA LEU A 103 22.42 -1.70 -0.66
C LEU A 103 23.02 -2.86 -1.45
N MET A 104 22.53 -3.13 -2.65
CA MET A 104 23.11 -4.15 -3.55
C MET A 104 24.54 -3.81 -3.99
N GLN A 105 24.85 -2.52 -4.17
CA GLN A 105 26.23 -2.08 -4.49
C GLN A 105 27.18 -2.23 -3.30
N GLN A 106 26.67 -2.09 -2.08
CA GLN A 106 27.48 -2.18 -0.85
C GLN A 106 27.63 -3.60 -0.33
N ASN A 107 26.68 -4.49 -0.65
CA ASN A 107 26.66 -5.86 -0.16
C ASN A 107 26.19 -6.82 -1.26
N GLU A 108 27.08 -7.61 -1.80
CA GLU A 108 26.80 -8.59 -2.85
C GLU A 108 25.80 -9.69 -2.40
N ASN A 109 25.66 -9.92 -1.11
CA ASN A 109 24.71 -10.88 -0.55
C ASN A 109 23.37 -10.26 -0.16
N TYR A 110 23.14 -8.98 -0.46
CA TYR A 110 21.86 -8.34 -0.18
C TYR A 110 20.79 -8.85 -1.14
N GLU A 111 19.76 -9.45 -0.56
CA GLU A 111 18.56 -9.86 -1.31
C GLU A 111 17.50 -8.76 -1.23
N PRO A 112 17.19 -8.07 -2.34
CA PRO A 112 16.21 -7.00 -2.33
C PRO A 112 14.80 -7.52 -2.03
N LEU A 113 13.98 -6.67 -1.41
CA LEU A 113 12.55 -6.91 -1.26
C LEU A 113 11.84 -6.69 -2.60
N ASN A 114 10.86 -7.54 -2.87
CA ASN A 114 9.98 -7.40 -4.03
C ASN A 114 8.86 -6.42 -3.70
N ILE A 115 8.85 -5.28 -4.35
CA ILE A 115 7.92 -4.18 -4.06
C ILE A 115 6.98 -3.97 -5.24
N ALA A 116 5.68 -4.04 -4.97
CA ALA A 116 4.63 -3.60 -5.89
C ALA A 116 4.07 -2.25 -5.45
N CYS A 117 3.54 -1.48 -6.38
CA CYS A 117 2.85 -0.23 -6.09
C CYS A 117 1.56 -0.19 -6.91
N VAL A 118 0.43 -0.01 -6.24
CA VAL A 118 -0.88 -0.08 -6.86
C VAL A 118 -1.69 1.17 -6.51
N PHE A 119 -2.16 1.84 -7.53
CA PHE A 119 -3.14 2.92 -7.47
C PHE A 119 -3.89 2.97 -8.80
N SER A 120 -5.14 3.47 -8.81
CA SER A 120 -5.95 3.54 -10.03
C SER A 120 -5.37 4.54 -11.04
N PRO A 121 -5.36 4.20 -12.34
CA PRO A 121 -4.96 5.16 -13.38
C PRO A 121 -5.98 6.31 -13.49
N PRO A 122 -5.63 7.44 -14.14
CA PRO A 122 -6.60 8.46 -14.53
C PRO A 122 -7.72 7.86 -15.37
N ALA A 123 -8.97 8.22 -15.08
CA ALA A 123 -10.12 7.58 -15.71
C ALA A 123 -10.32 7.98 -17.20
N GLU A 124 -9.98 9.21 -17.58
CA GLU A 124 -10.06 9.76 -18.96
C GLU A 124 -11.30 9.34 -19.78
N GLY A 125 -12.46 9.22 -19.09
CA GLY A 125 -13.71 8.76 -19.72
C GLY A 125 -13.88 7.23 -19.78
N ASN A 126 -12.94 6.45 -19.31
CA ASN A 126 -13.08 5.00 -19.18
C ASN A 126 -14.02 4.68 -18.00
N LYS A 127 -15.19 4.09 -18.33
CA LYS A 127 -16.23 3.78 -17.35
C LYS A 127 -15.80 2.72 -16.33
N ASP A 128 -14.98 1.76 -16.73
CA ASP A 128 -14.52 0.69 -15.84
C ASP A 128 -13.58 1.27 -14.77
N ILE A 129 -12.69 2.18 -15.16
CA ILE A 129 -11.83 2.91 -14.23
C ILE A 129 -12.65 3.84 -13.32
N GLN A 130 -13.64 4.54 -13.86
CA GLN A 130 -14.55 5.38 -13.07
C GLN A 130 -15.26 4.56 -11.99
N GLN A 131 -15.75 3.38 -12.34
CA GLN A 131 -16.40 2.48 -11.39
C GLN A 131 -15.45 2.01 -10.28
N ILE A 132 -14.19 1.67 -10.62
CA ILE A 132 -13.18 1.34 -9.61
C ILE A 132 -12.94 2.52 -8.67
N GLN A 133 -12.91 3.74 -9.18
CA GLN A 133 -12.63 4.96 -8.41
C GLN A 133 -13.81 5.42 -7.53
N GLU A 134 -15.03 4.93 -7.74
CA GLU A 134 -16.19 5.31 -6.90
C GLU A 134 -15.95 5.05 -5.41
N ASP A 135 -15.24 3.99 -5.08
CA ASP A 135 -14.91 3.59 -3.71
C ASP A 135 -13.51 4.08 -3.26
N LEU A 136 -12.81 4.87 -4.09
CA LEU A 136 -11.44 5.34 -3.87
C LEU A 136 -11.34 6.87 -3.93
N PRO A 137 -11.93 7.61 -2.98
CA PRO A 137 -12.08 9.05 -3.07
C PRO A 137 -10.76 9.82 -3.09
N GLN A 138 -9.73 9.34 -2.41
CA GLN A 138 -8.42 9.98 -2.41
C GLN A 138 -7.73 9.81 -3.77
N GLU A 139 -7.75 8.60 -4.33
CA GLU A 139 -7.18 8.34 -5.64
C GLU A 139 -7.91 9.07 -6.76
N GLN A 140 -9.25 9.17 -6.68
CA GLN A 140 -10.05 9.95 -7.62
C GLN A 140 -9.65 11.43 -7.59
N ASN A 141 -9.54 12.03 -6.42
CA ASN A 141 -9.13 13.43 -6.25
C ASN A 141 -7.70 13.68 -6.74
N ASP A 142 -6.78 12.75 -6.47
CA ASP A 142 -5.39 12.87 -6.90
C ASP A 142 -5.25 12.74 -8.42
N ASN A 143 -6.01 11.85 -9.05
CA ASN A 143 -6.00 11.64 -10.50
C ASN A 143 -6.55 12.85 -11.31
N CYS A 144 -7.31 13.73 -10.67
CA CYS A 144 -7.72 14.99 -11.30
C CYS A 144 -6.56 15.99 -11.43
N LYS A 145 -5.45 15.77 -10.73
CA LYS A 145 -4.27 16.65 -10.73
C LYS A 145 -3.14 15.96 -11.47
N GLU A 146 -2.61 16.62 -12.51
CA GLU A 146 -1.45 16.12 -13.28
C GLU A 146 -1.60 14.65 -13.75
N PRO A 147 -2.70 14.32 -14.47
CA PRO A 147 -3.01 12.92 -14.82
C PRO A 147 -1.92 12.26 -15.66
N GLU A 148 -1.31 13.00 -16.60
CA GLU A 148 -0.26 12.50 -17.49
C GLU A 148 0.99 12.04 -16.73
N GLU A 149 1.36 12.75 -15.66
CA GLU A 149 2.52 12.38 -14.82
C GLU A 149 2.24 11.07 -14.05
N LYS A 150 1.03 10.92 -13.54
CA LYS A 150 0.61 9.71 -12.83
C LYS A 150 0.51 8.51 -13.75
N GLU A 151 -0.05 8.70 -14.95
CA GLU A 151 -0.10 7.66 -15.98
C GLU A 151 1.31 7.19 -16.36
N LYS A 152 2.23 8.12 -16.61
CA LYS A 152 3.63 7.81 -16.92
C LYS A 152 4.32 7.07 -15.78
N ALA A 153 4.09 7.48 -14.54
CA ALA A 153 4.64 6.81 -13.37
C ALA A 153 4.08 5.40 -13.22
N LEU A 154 2.76 5.23 -13.35
CA LEU A 154 2.11 3.92 -13.29
C LEU A 154 2.60 3.00 -14.39
N LYS A 155 2.79 3.52 -15.61
CA LYS A 155 3.38 2.75 -16.70
C LYS A 155 4.77 2.23 -16.33
N THR A 156 5.62 3.08 -15.77
CA THR A 156 6.96 2.67 -15.34
C THR A 156 6.90 1.58 -14.26
N ILE A 157 5.98 1.71 -13.31
CA ILE A 157 5.75 0.73 -12.24
C ILE A 157 5.30 -0.62 -12.83
N ILE A 158 4.35 -0.60 -13.77
CA ILE A 158 3.87 -1.82 -14.43
C ILE A 158 4.97 -2.45 -15.30
N ASP A 159 5.77 -1.65 -16.00
CA ASP A 159 6.90 -2.15 -16.80
C ASP A 159 7.97 -2.83 -15.91
N ASP A 160 8.26 -2.27 -14.73
CA ASP A 160 9.15 -2.87 -13.74
C ASP A 160 8.58 -4.20 -13.21
N TYR A 161 7.30 -4.21 -12.88
CA TYR A 161 6.58 -5.40 -12.45
C TYR A 161 6.61 -6.51 -13.52
N ASN A 162 6.32 -6.16 -14.77
CA ASN A 162 6.37 -7.09 -15.89
C ASN A 162 7.75 -7.72 -16.07
N ARG A 163 8.81 -6.93 -15.92
CA ARG A 163 10.19 -7.46 -15.98
C ARG A 163 10.48 -8.44 -14.86
N GLN A 164 10.03 -8.14 -13.65
CA GLN A 164 10.27 -8.98 -12.48
C GLN A 164 9.49 -10.30 -12.54
N TYR A 165 8.20 -10.24 -12.86
CA TYR A 165 7.30 -11.38 -12.79
C TYR A 165 7.08 -12.11 -14.13
N LYS A 166 7.72 -11.63 -15.22
CA LYS A 166 7.56 -12.18 -16.58
C LYS A 166 6.11 -12.11 -17.07
N THR A 167 5.43 -11.02 -16.77
CA THR A 167 4.07 -10.71 -17.21
C THR A 167 4.07 -9.66 -18.33
N ASN A 168 2.90 -9.30 -18.84
CA ASN A 168 2.73 -8.35 -19.94
C ASN A 168 1.54 -7.39 -19.70
N HIS A 169 1.32 -7.02 -18.45
CA HIS A 169 0.25 -6.09 -18.09
C HIS A 169 0.45 -4.71 -18.72
N THR A 170 -0.65 -4.03 -18.96
CA THR A 170 -0.69 -2.67 -19.49
C THR A 170 -1.63 -1.79 -18.66
N ILE A 171 -1.51 -0.46 -18.77
CA ILE A 171 -2.46 0.46 -18.13
C ILE A 171 -3.88 0.25 -18.67
N ALA A 172 -4.01 -0.05 -19.96
CA ALA A 172 -5.32 -0.31 -20.58
C ALA A 172 -6.03 -1.53 -19.98
N GLU A 173 -5.26 -2.49 -19.46
CA GLU A 173 -5.74 -3.69 -18.79
C GLU A 173 -5.38 -3.65 -17.29
N PHE A 174 -5.58 -2.50 -16.66
CA PHE A 174 -5.20 -2.26 -15.25
C PHE A 174 -5.79 -3.31 -14.31
N ASP A 175 -7.03 -3.72 -14.54
CA ASP A 175 -7.68 -4.73 -13.71
C ASP A 175 -6.89 -6.05 -13.69
N ALA A 176 -6.35 -6.48 -14.83
CA ALA A 176 -5.52 -7.67 -14.90
C ALA A 176 -4.22 -7.55 -14.08
N TYR A 177 -3.59 -6.37 -14.10
CA TYR A 177 -2.45 -6.06 -13.24
C TYR A 177 -2.83 -6.12 -11.76
N TYR A 178 -3.91 -5.46 -11.38
CA TYR A 178 -4.40 -5.41 -10.02
C TYR A 178 -4.76 -6.79 -9.48
N GLN A 179 -5.45 -7.61 -10.27
CA GLN A 179 -5.79 -8.99 -9.91
C GLN A 179 -4.54 -9.86 -9.74
N ASP A 180 -3.50 -9.72 -10.57
CA ASP A 180 -2.25 -10.47 -10.42
C ASP A 180 -1.52 -10.07 -9.13
N VAL A 181 -1.47 -8.77 -8.81
CA VAL A 181 -0.92 -8.29 -7.52
C VAL A 181 -1.69 -8.91 -6.35
N GLN A 182 -3.02 -8.83 -6.34
CA GLN A 182 -3.85 -9.43 -5.30
C GLN A 182 -3.61 -10.93 -5.15
N LYS A 183 -3.54 -11.66 -6.26
CA LYS A 183 -3.29 -13.09 -6.26
C LYS A 183 -1.94 -13.44 -5.62
N ARG A 184 -0.88 -12.67 -5.93
CA ARG A 184 0.45 -12.88 -5.33
C ARG A 184 0.50 -12.59 -3.85
N ILE A 185 -0.33 -11.67 -3.36
CA ILE A 185 -0.43 -11.35 -1.93
C ILE A 185 -1.33 -12.35 -1.20
N LYS A 186 -2.45 -12.74 -1.80
CA LYS A 186 -3.53 -13.50 -1.16
C LYS A 186 -3.38 -15.01 -1.34
N ASP A 187 -3.11 -15.43 -2.58
CA ASP A 187 -3.14 -16.84 -2.98
C ASP A 187 -1.74 -17.44 -3.05
N GLN A 188 -0.96 -17.28 -2.00
CA GLN A 188 0.27 -18.06 -1.88
C GLN A 188 -0.12 -19.55 -1.78
N GLN A 189 -0.35 -20.18 -2.95
CA GLN A 189 -0.85 -21.55 -3.09
C GLN A 189 0.06 -22.62 -2.48
N TYR A 190 1.30 -22.22 -2.18
CA TYR A 190 2.31 -23.08 -1.58
C TYR A 190 2.63 -22.59 -0.17
N SER A 191 3.13 -23.49 0.68
CA SER A 191 3.72 -23.04 1.94
C SER A 191 4.80 -21.99 1.64
N ASN A 192 4.94 -20.97 2.47
CA ASN A 192 5.93 -19.92 2.24
C ASN A 192 7.35 -20.44 2.05
N LYS A 193 7.65 -21.62 2.60
CA LYS A 193 8.92 -22.29 2.44
C LYS A 193 9.17 -22.76 1.00
N ASP A 194 8.11 -23.17 0.31
CA ASP A 194 8.21 -23.77 -1.03
C ASP A 194 7.88 -22.77 -2.15
N TYR A 195 7.34 -21.57 -1.79
CA TYR A 195 7.03 -20.54 -2.77
C TYR A 195 8.28 -19.72 -3.08
N PRO A 196 8.81 -19.76 -4.32
CA PRO A 196 10.05 -19.07 -4.65
C PRO A 196 9.96 -17.57 -4.36
N HIS A 197 10.94 -17.01 -3.63
CA HIS A 197 10.96 -15.58 -3.29
C HIS A 197 10.77 -14.68 -4.51
N LYS A 198 11.33 -15.03 -5.65
CA LYS A 198 11.17 -14.29 -6.92
C LYS A 198 9.72 -14.13 -7.40
N ASN A 199 8.78 -14.93 -6.90
CA ASN A 199 7.36 -14.87 -7.26
C ASN A 199 6.51 -14.12 -6.23
N LYS A 200 7.08 -13.80 -5.05
CA LYS A 200 6.40 -13.10 -3.98
C LYS A 200 6.42 -11.60 -4.18
N ILE A 201 5.45 -10.93 -3.56
CA ILE A 201 5.52 -9.51 -3.24
C ILE A 201 5.76 -9.42 -1.74
N ASP A 202 6.81 -8.72 -1.33
CA ASP A 202 7.13 -8.51 0.09
C ASP A 202 6.40 -7.29 0.65
N ILE A 203 6.34 -6.21 -0.13
CA ILE A 203 5.65 -4.97 0.24
C ILE A 203 4.77 -4.51 -0.92
N THR A 204 3.52 -4.18 -0.63
CA THR A 204 2.62 -3.51 -1.57
C THR A 204 2.38 -2.09 -1.10
N ILE A 205 2.77 -1.10 -1.91
CA ILE A 205 2.49 0.32 -1.67
C ILE A 205 1.12 0.62 -2.27
N VAL A 206 0.24 1.24 -1.47
CA VAL A 206 -1.14 1.56 -1.85
C VAL A 206 -1.54 2.94 -1.38
N VAL A 207 -2.63 3.46 -1.92
CA VAL A 207 -3.30 4.68 -1.42
C VAL A 207 -4.60 4.28 -0.75
N ASP A 208 -5.67 4.06 -1.49
CA ASP A 208 -6.96 3.57 -0.97
C ASP A 208 -7.15 2.08 -1.22
N MET A 209 -6.59 1.56 -2.32
CA MET A 209 -6.73 0.15 -2.72
C MET A 209 -6.21 -0.80 -1.64
N LEU A 210 -6.87 -1.94 -1.45
CA LEU A 210 -6.53 -2.99 -0.48
C LEU A 210 -6.63 -2.58 1.01
N LEU A 211 -7.03 -1.36 1.34
CA LEU A 211 -7.18 -0.92 2.75
C LEU A 211 -8.50 -1.36 3.36
N THR A 212 -9.54 -1.52 2.54
CA THR A 212 -10.86 -1.98 2.97
C THR A 212 -11.26 -3.25 2.23
N GLY A 213 -11.86 -4.21 2.96
CA GLY A 213 -12.40 -5.42 2.35
C GLY A 213 -11.37 -6.45 1.85
N PHE A 214 -10.08 -6.17 1.98
CA PHE A 214 -9.03 -7.12 1.61
C PHE A 214 -8.67 -8.03 2.77
N ASP A 215 -8.85 -9.33 2.59
CA ASP A 215 -8.50 -10.36 3.56
C ASP A 215 -7.43 -11.28 3.01
N SER A 216 -6.33 -11.43 3.74
CA SER A 216 -5.24 -12.34 3.42
C SER A 216 -4.58 -12.87 4.69
N LYS A 217 -4.51 -14.18 4.81
CA LYS A 217 -3.78 -14.86 5.92
C LYS A 217 -2.25 -14.72 5.81
N TYR A 218 -1.74 -14.19 4.72
CA TYR A 218 -0.31 -13.95 4.51
C TYR A 218 0.10 -12.50 4.71
N LEU A 219 -0.85 -11.62 4.98
CA LEU A 219 -0.60 -10.24 5.35
C LEU A 219 -0.55 -10.13 6.88
N ASN A 220 0.56 -9.65 7.45
CA ASN A 220 0.69 -9.47 8.90
C ASN A 220 1.21 -8.10 9.33
N THR A 221 1.55 -7.23 8.39
CA THR A 221 2.13 -5.91 8.67
C THR A 221 1.49 -4.86 7.76
N CYS A 222 1.03 -3.75 8.36
CA CYS A 222 0.49 -2.57 7.67
C CYS A 222 1.14 -1.30 8.25
#